data_53619cf99b4d722c43a726f9692c9827
#
_entry.id   53619cf99b4d722c43a726f9692c9827
#
_cell.length_a   1.000
_cell.length_b   1.000
_cell.length_c   1.000
_cell.angle_alpha   90.00
_cell.angle_beta   90.00
_cell.angle_gamma   90.00
#
_symmetry.space_group_name_H-M   'P 1'
#
loop_
_entity.id
_entity.type
_entity.pdbx_description
1 polymer ?
#
loop_
_entity_poly.entity_id
_entity_poly.type
_entity_poly.pdbx_seq_one_letter_code
_entity_poly.pdbx_strand_id
1 'polypeptide(L)'
;MARVSKTKSADGLPEGGEEKGRSLAGTQTLVRGLEIIDAVSLRPLGLPELAESIGLTRSTAHRLAGTLVEHRYLNFVRGMGYSLGPRILELGYLTARQTSLPRVAREHLEQLAARTGDTVHL
;
A
#
# COMPACT_ATOMS: atom_id res chain seq x y z
N MET A 1 -22.88 -10.22 4.72
CA MET A 1 -22.71 -10.61 5.40
C MET A 1 -22.30 -10.70 5.52
N ALA A 2 -22.15 -10.39 5.42
CA ALA A 2 -21.81 -10.59 6.07
C ALA A 2 -21.39 -10.58 6.21
N ARG A 3 -21.25 -10.03 6.23
CA ARG A 3 -20.90 -10.22 6.98
C ARG A 3 -20.61 -9.80 7.29
N VAL A 4 -20.57 -9.51 7.42
CA VAL A 4 -20.30 -9.57 8.31
C VAL A 4 -20.15 -9.63 8.68
N SER A 5 -20.25 -9.36 8.73
CA SER A 5 -20.23 -9.74 9.57
C SER A 5 -19.99 -9.99 9.87
N LYS A 6 -19.91 -9.74 10.07
CA LYS A 6 -19.79 -10.19 10.86
C LYS A 6 -19.39 -9.97 11.36
N THR A 7 -19.40 -9.48 11.69
CA THR A 7 -19.14 -9.69 12.62
C THR A 7 -19.01 -9.65 13.17
N LYS A 8 -19.05 -9.40 13.56
CA LYS A 8 -19.12 -9.62 14.53
C LYS A 8 -18.77 -9.52 15.13
N SER A 9 -18.73 -9.21 15.34
CA SER A 9 -18.50 -9.39 16.32
C SER A 9 -17.96 -9.49 16.81
N ALA A 10 -17.86 -9.14 16.86
CA ALA A 10 -17.44 -9.35 17.60
C ALA A 10 -17.04 -9.81 18.08
N ASP A 11 -17.14 -9.81 18.19
CA ASP A 11 -16.72 -10.43 18.79
C ASP A 11 -16.30 -11.28 18.63
N GLY A 12 -16.52 -11.47 18.50
CA GLY A 12 -16.41 -12.42 18.33
C GLY A 12 -15.63 -13.19 18.12
N LEU A 13 -15.51 -13.92 18.24
CA LEU A 13 -14.75 -14.70 18.08
C LEU A 13 -14.69 -15.81 17.60
N PRO A 14 -14.55 -16.00 17.09
CA PRO A 14 -14.54 -17.08 16.44
C PRO A 14 -13.85 -17.94 16.84
N GLU A 15 -13.96 -18.60 16.55
CA GLU A 15 -13.82 -19.50 17.06
C GLU A 15 -13.28 -20.58 16.42
N GLY A 16 -13.40 -21.01 15.40
CA GLY A 16 -12.77 -22.10 14.74
C GLY A 16 -11.32 -21.82 14.46
N GLY A 17 -10.45 -22.70 14.73
CA GLY A 17 -9.04 -22.52 14.45
C GLY A 17 -8.77 -22.40 12.97
N GLU A 18 -9.53 -23.12 12.18
CA GLU A 18 -9.37 -23.06 10.74
C GLU A 18 -9.71 -21.70 10.18
N GLU A 19 -10.83 -21.17 10.63
CA GLU A 19 -11.25 -19.90 10.15
C GLU A 19 -10.30 -18.80 10.58
N LYS A 20 -9.81 -18.91 11.80
CA LYS A 20 -8.85 -17.95 12.30
C LYS A 20 -7.55 -18.00 11.51
N GLY A 21 -7.11 -19.22 11.16
CA GLY A 21 -5.90 -19.37 10.37
C GLY A 21 -6.03 -18.76 8.99
N ARG A 22 -7.17 -18.99 8.35
CA ARG A 22 -7.40 -18.42 7.03
C ARG A 22 -7.46 -16.89 7.09
N SER A 23 -8.10 -16.36 8.14
CA SER A 23 -8.19 -14.93 8.31
C SER A 23 -6.82 -14.32 8.52
N LEU A 24 -5.98 -14.98 9.32
CA LEU A 24 -4.63 -14.49 9.54
C LEU A 24 -3.79 -14.57 8.27
N ALA A 25 -3.96 -15.61 7.47
CA ALA A 25 -3.21 -15.75 6.24
C ALA A 25 -3.57 -14.64 5.25
N GLY A 26 -4.86 -14.34 5.12
CA GLY A 26 -5.29 -13.26 4.24
C GLY A 26 -4.83 -11.92 4.75
N THR A 27 -4.94 -11.72 6.05
CA THR A 27 -4.47 -10.48 6.67
C THR A 27 -2.99 -10.31 6.48
N GLN A 28 -2.23 -11.41 6.58
CA GLN A 28 -0.79 -11.36 6.41
C GLN A 28 -0.42 -10.88 5.02
N THR A 29 -1.11 -11.37 4.00
CA THR A 29 -0.84 -10.98 2.63
C THR A 29 -1.08 -9.47 2.45
N LEU A 30 -2.17 -8.99 3.00
CA LEU A 30 -2.46 -7.56 2.93
C LEU A 30 -1.39 -6.75 3.64
N VAL A 31 -0.98 -7.19 4.83
CA VAL A 31 0.06 -6.48 5.58
C VAL A 31 1.36 -6.45 4.78
N ARG A 32 1.72 -7.58 4.15
CA ARG A 32 2.93 -7.60 3.33
C ARG A 32 2.85 -6.61 2.18
N GLY A 33 1.68 -6.48 1.57
CA GLY A 33 1.50 -5.49 0.52
C GLY A 33 1.71 -4.08 1.02
N LEU A 34 1.16 -3.78 2.19
CA LEU A 34 1.35 -2.46 2.78
C LEU A 34 2.82 -2.21 3.13
N GLU A 35 3.51 -3.24 3.61
CA GLU A 35 4.92 -3.12 3.93
C GLU A 35 5.76 -2.83 2.69
N ILE A 36 5.36 -3.38 1.56
CA ILE A 36 6.06 -3.10 0.31
C ILE A 36 5.95 -1.61 -0.04
N ILE A 37 4.75 -1.06 0.11
CA ILE A 37 4.55 0.36 -0.16
C ILE A 37 5.44 1.19 0.77
N ASP A 38 5.44 0.84 2.04
CA ASP A 38 6.27 1.57 3.01
C ASP A 38 7.74 1.45 2.66
N ALA A 39 8.17 0.27 2.24
CA ALA A 39 9.59 0.03 1.98
C ALA A 39 10.13 0.93 0.86
N VAL A 40 9.32 1.21 -0.15
CA VAL A 40 9.77 2.02 -1.27
C VAL A 40 9.44 3.50 -1.09
N SER A 41 8.88 3.88 0.05
CA SER A 41 8.40 5.25 0.22
C SER A 41 9.55 6.26 0.31
N LEU A 42 10.72 5.83 0.77
CA LEU A 42 11.85 6.75 0.91
C LEU A 42 12.73 6.76 -0.34
N ARG A 43 12.83 5.65 -1.02
CA ARG A 43 13.61 5.57 -2.25
C ARG A 43 13.21 4.34 -3.02
N PRO A 44 13.41 4.32 -4.33
CA PRO A 44 13.12 3.12 -5.10
C PRO A 44 13.99 1.95 -4.65
N LEU A 45 13.42 0.76 -4.72
CA LEU A 45 14.14 -0.46 -4.36
C LEU A 45 14.00 -1.48 -5.47
N GLY A 46 15.11 -2.15 -5.79
CA GLY A 46 15.02 -3.29 -6.69
C GLY A 46 14.43 -4.49 -5.98
N LEU A 47 14.10 -5.51 -6.75
CA LEU A 47 13.45 -6.68 -6.19
C LEU A 47 14.25 -7.36 -5.09
N PRO A 48 15.56 -7.57 -5.24
CA PRO A 48 16.31 -8.22 -4.16
C PRO A 48 16.27 -7.43 -2.87
N GLU A 49 16.46 -6.12 -2.95
CA GLU A 49 16.42 -5.27 -1.77
C GLU A 49 15.06 -5.27 -1.13
N LEU A 50 14.03 -5.22 -1.96
CA LEU A 50 12.66 -5.19 -1.46
C LEU A 50 12.34 -6.49 -0.71
N ALA A 51 12.67 -7.62 -1.32
CA ALA A 51 12.42 -8.91 -0.71
C ALA A 51 13.13 -9.04 0.62
N GLU A 52 14.39 -8.60 0.67
CA GLU A 52 15.16 -8.68 1.88
C GLU A 52 14.59 -7.78 2.98
N SER A 53 14.17 -6.58 2.61
CA SER A 53 13.72 -5.63 3.62
C SER A 53 12.44 -6.07 4.31
N ILE A 54 11.62 -6.88 3.67
CA ILE A 54 10.38 -7.34 4.29
C ILE A 54 10.39 -8.82 4.60
N GLY A 55 11.53 -9.48 4.38
CA GLY A 55 11.65 -10.89 4.76
C GLY A 55 10.85 -11.85 3.90
N LEU A 56 10.73 -11.57 2.63
CA LEU A 56 10.02 -12.44 1.70
C LEU A 56 10.97 -13.02 0.68
N THR A 57 10.54 -14.15 0.07
CA THR A 57 11.28 -14.65 -1.08
C THR A 57 11.08 -13.69 -2.24
N ARG A 58 12.02 -13.76 -3.19
CA ARG A 58 11.90 -12.89 -4.35
C ARG A 58 10.64 -13.16 -5.15
N SER A 59 10.26 -14.41 -5.28
CA SER A 59 9.06 -14.72 -6.05
C SER A 59 7.81 -14.17 -5.39
N THR A 60 7.71 -14.26 -4.07
CA THR A 60 6.56 -13.71 -3.38
C THR A 60 6.56 -12.18 -3.46
N ALA A 61 7.72 -11.57 -3.25
CA ALA A 61 7.82 -10.11 -3.35
C ALA A 61 7.46 -9.64 -4.74
N HIS A 62 7.93 -10.36 -5.76
CA HIS A 62 7.64 -10.00 -7.14
C HIS A 62 6.15 -10.08 -7.43
N ARG A 63 5.51 -11.12 -6.95
CA ARG A 63 4.09 -11.30 -7.19
C ARG A 63 3.26 -10.20 -6.52
N LEU A 64 3.58 -9.90 -5.26
CA LEU A 64 2.84 -8.87 -4.55
C LEU A 64 3.10 -7.48 -5.13
N ALA A 65 4.37 -7.19 -5.42
CA ALA A 65 4.70 -5.90 -6.00
C ALA A 65 4.07 -5.74 -7.38
N GLY A 66 4.02 -6.84 -8.15
CA GLY A 66 3.38 -6.79 -9.44
C GLY A 66 1.91 -6.45 -9.38
N THR A 67 1.22 -6.98 -8.38
CA THR A 67 -0.17 -6.65 -8.17
C THR A 67 -0.33 -5.17 -7.84
N LEU A 68 0.58 -4.64 -7.02
CA LEU A 68 0.52 -3.23 -6.67
C LEU A 68 0.83 -2.33 -7.88
N VAL A 69 1.73 -2.77 -8.75
CA VAL A 69 1.98 -2.03 -9.98
C VAL A 69 0.74 -2.03 -10.86
N GLU A 70 0.11 -3.18 -10.96
CA GLU A 70 -1.10 -3.32 -11.77
C GLU A 70 -2.19 -2.36 -11.33
N HIS A 71 -2.28 -2.12 -10.05
CA HIS A 71 -3.30 -1.25 -9.48
C HIS A 71 -2.80 0.18 -9.29
N ARG A 72 -1.63 0.50 -9.83
CA ARG A 72 -1.07 1.85 -9.86
C ARG A 72 -0.62 2.35 -8.50
N TYR A 73 -0.46 1.45 -7.55
CA TYR A 73 0.09 1.83 -6.24
C TYR A 73 1.61 1.88 -6.28
N LEU A 74 2.23 1.16 -7.20
CA LEU A 74 3.66 1.21 -7.42
C LEU A 74 3.94 1.43 -8.89
N ASN A 75 5.12 1.95 -9.17
CA ASN A 75 5.71 1.95 -10.49
C ASN A 75 6.91 1.02 -10.47
N PHE A 76 7.25 0.48 -11.62
CA PHE A 76 8.50 -0.23 -11.77
C PHE A 76 9.24 0.38 -12.95
N VAL A 77 10.47 0.80 -12.70
CA VAL A 77 11.33 1.35 -13.75
C VAL A 77 12.59 0.52 -13.79
N ARG A 78 12.86 -0.02 -14.96
CA ARG A 78 14.05 -0.85 -15.14
C ARG A 78 15.29 -0.03 -14.78
N GLY A 79 16.16 -0.62 -13.97
CA GLY A 79 17.36 0.05 -13.51
C GLY A 79 17.17 0.84 -12.25
N MET A 80 15.94 1.19 -11.90
CA MET A 80 15.66 1.90 -10.67
C MET A 80 14.94 1.04 -9.64
N GLY A 81 14.02 0.22 -10.12
CA GLY A 81 13.24 -0.64 -9.23
C GLY A 81 11.83 -0.13 -9.01
N TYR A 82 11.26 -0.56 -7.91
CA TYR A 82 9.89 -0.18 -7.53
C TYR A 82 9.90 1.13 -6.77
N SER A 83 8.92 1.95 -7.06
CA SER A 83 8.73 3.23 -6.38
C SER A 83 7.24 3.47 -6.23
N LEU A 84 6.87 4.51 -5.50
CA LEU A 84 5.47 4.82 -5.29
C LEU A 84 4.81 5.21 -6.62
N GLY A 85 3.61 4.68 -6.82
CA GLY A 85 2.88 4.92 -8.05
C GLY A 85 1.90 6.07 -7.94
N PRO A 86 1.28 6.42 -9.06
CA PRO A 86 0.41 7.61 -9.09
C PRO A 86 -0.82 7.50 -8.21
N ARG A 87 -1.29 6.28 -7.95
CA ARG A 87 -2.49 6.15 -7.10
C ARG A 87 -2.23 6.64 -5.69
N ILE A 88 -1.00 6.50 -5.21
CA ILE A 88 -0.66 6.99 -3.87
C ILE A 88 -0.86 8.50 -3.81
N LEU A 89 -0.39 9.21 -4.82
CA LEU A 89 -0.53 10.65 -4.85
C LEU A 89 -2.00 11.08 -4.94
N GLU A 90 -2.77 10.38 -5.77
CA GLU A 90 -4.20 10.65 -5.88
C GLU A 90 -4.89 10.51 -4.53
N LEU A 91 -4.58 9.42 -3.83
CA LEU A 91 -5.20 9.17 -2.53
C LEU A 91 -4.78 10.21 -1.51
N GLY A 92 -3.51 10.63 -1.57
CA GLY A 92 -3.05 11.69 -0.68
C GLY A 92 -3.82 12.98 -0.88
N TYR A 93 -4.02 13.34 -2.13
CA TYR A 93 -4.78 14.54 -2.44
C TYR A 93 -6.23 14.41 -1.96
N LEU A 94 -6.84 13.27 -2.22
CA LEU A 94 -8.22 13.05 -1.79
C LEU A 94 -8.33 13.04 -0.28
N THR A 95 -7.32 12.53 0.41
CA THR A 95 -7.30 12.57 1.86
C THR A 95 -7.36 14.01 2.35
N ALA A 96 -6.59 14.89 1.72
CA ALA A 96 -6.58 16.27 2.12
C ALA A 96 -7.95 16.91 1.94
N ARG A 97 -8.70 16.46 0.93
CA ARG A 97 -10.05 16.98 0.71
C ARG A 97 -11.08 16.42 1.67
N GLN A 98 -10.88 15.17 2.10
CA GLN A 98 -11.84 14.50 2.97
C GLN A 98 -11.72 14.91 4.42
N THR A 99 -10.55 15.38 4.81
CA THR A 99 -10.30 15.70 6.21
C THR A 99 -10.07 17.18 6.35
N SER A 100 -10.25 17.70 7.56
CA SER A 100 -9.95 19.09 7.84
C SER A 100 -8.49 19.22 8.19
N LEU A 101 -7.65 18.98 7.21
CA LEU A 101 -6.23 19.12 7.42
C LEU A 101 -5.87 20.60 7.64
N PRO A 102 -4.91 20.88 8.50
CA PRO A 102 -4.42 22.23 8.62
C PRO A 102 -3.99 22.74 7.26
N ARG A 103 -4.12 24.03 7.08
CA ARG A 103 -3.78 24.63 5.81
C ARG A 103 -2.34 24.33 5.39
N VAL A 104 -1.42 24.36 6.36
CA VAL A 104 -0.01 24.12 6.06
C VAL A 104 0.17 22.70 5.50
N ALA A 105 -0.50 21.73 6.10
CA ALA A 105 -0.38 20.35 5.62
C ALA A 105 -0.96 20.21 4.23
N ARG A 106 -2.09 20.87 3.97
CA ARG A 106 -2.70 20.80 2.66
C ARG A 106 -1.80 21.43 1.60
N GLU A 107 -1.23 22.56 1.91
CA GLU A 107 -0.32 23.23 0.99
C GLU A 107 0.90 22.38 0.72
N HIS A 108 1.38 21.68 1.73
CA HIS A 108 2.53 20.81 1.57
C HIS A 108 2.22 19.67 0.59
N LEU A 109 1.04 19.09 0.71
CA LEU A 109 0.63 18.03 -0.21
C LEU A 109 0.50 18.55 -1.64
N GLU A 110 -0.03 19.75 -1.79
CA GLU A 110 -0.17 20.35 -3.11
C GLU A 110 1.18 20.64 -3.72
N GLN A 111 2.13 21.08 -2.90
CA GLN A 111 3.48 21.31 -3.39
C GLN A 111 4.16 20.02 -3.83
N LEU A 112 3.92 18.94 -3.10
CA LEU A 112 4.46 17.65 -3.49
C LEU A 112 3.89 17.23 -4.84
N ALA A 113 2.60 17.42 -5.04
CA ALA A 113 1.98 17.07 -6.30
C ALA A 113 2.56 17.88 -7.44
N ALA A 114 2.75 19.16 -7.22
CA ALA A 114 3.31 20.02 -8.25
C ALA A 114 4.74 19.64 -8.58
N ARG A 115 5.50 19.23 -7.55
CA ARG A 115 6.89 18.89 -7.75
C ARG A 115 7.10 17.57 -8.45
N THR A 116 6.28 16.60 -8.14
CA THR A 116 6.42 15.30 -8.77
C THR A 116 5.82 15.26 -10.12
N GLY A 117 5.19 16.36 -10.47
CA GLY A 117 5.19 16.29 -11.67
C GLY A 117 4.26 16.82 -12.50
N ASP A 118 4.76 17.20 -13.41
CA ASP A 118 4.05 17.46 -14.57
C ASP A 118 3.26 16.26 -14.96
N THR A 119 3.62 15.13 -14.48
CA THR A 119 2.93 13.90 -14.81
C THR A 119 1.66 13.71 -14.01
N VAL A 120 1.48 14.50 -12.95
CA VAL A 120 0.29 14.36 -12.13
C VAL A 120 -0.37 15.71 -12.04
N HIS A 121 -1.52 15.78 -12.65
CA HIS A 121 -2.28 17.01 -12.62
C HIS A 121 -3.44 16.81 -11.69
N LEU A 122 -3.47 17.55 -10.64
CA LEU A 122 -4.53 17.41 -9.64
C LEU A 122 -5.54 18.52 -9.74
#